data_aa9583a01d8083477f4e99cf432a6fc2
#
_entry.id   aa9583a01d8083477f4e99cf432a6fc2
#
_cell.length_a   1.000
_cell.length_b   1.000
_cell.length_c   1.000
_cell.angle_alpha   90.00
_cell.angle_beta   90.00
_cell.angle_gamma   90.00
#
_symmetry.space_group_name_H-M   'P 1'
#
loop_
_entity.id
_entity.type
_entity.pdbx_description
1 polymer ?
#
loop_
_entity_poly.entity_id
_entity_poly.type
_entity_poly.pdbx_seq_one_letter_code
_entity_poly.pdbx_strand_id
1 'polypeptide(L)'
;MSLNKDYYEILGLKKGASDKDIKSAYRKMAAKWHPDKFATASEEEKKEAEEKFKEINEANAILSDPEKKSNYDQFGDPDGAMKQDFDPFGGFNPFGGFGSRGNQIEKGEDIEAKVYITTKEAYEGCTVDVKYQRLRKCVHCNGTGSDDGKVHECPYCHGTGRIRQQVQRGNMTMINETYCYHCNGTGKDKSVKECKHCGGTGFETENSVETITLPAGVETGMGLKIQGKGSEPLHKGINGNLYIIVIVKDDTEYKKEGDDLIKKLELNLDEAWNGTEKLINCIDGTTVKIKIPELTECNKRFRIKGKGWKNLNGYTGDLIVEVKYIVPKKMTNKQKELIKEFYKQ
;
A
#
# COMPACT_ATOMS: atom_id res chain seq x y z
N MET A 1 -7.39 25.30 1.39
CA MET A 1 -6.95 25.68 0.04
C MET A 1 -5.45 25.84 0.09
N SER A 2 -4.67 24.79 -0.17
CA SER A 2 -3.21 24.91 -0.31
C SER A 2 -2.93 25.37 -1.73
N LEU A 3 -2.50 26.61 -1.88
CA LEU A 3 -1.92 27.12 -3.11
C LEU A 3 -0.73 26.23 -3.46
N ASN A 4 -0.75 25.63 -4.64
CA ASN A 4 0.37 24.90 -5.23
C ASN A 4 1.55 25.89 -5.34
N LYS A 5 2.45 25.91 -4.34
CA LYS A 5 3.65 26.75 -4.34
C LYS A 5 4.64 26.14 -5.33
N ASP A 6 5.10 26.95 -6.29
CA ASP A 6 6.10 26.49 -7.26
C ASP A 6 7.46 26.38 -6.56
N TYR A 7 8.02 25.16 -6.50
CA TYR A 7 9.31 24.88 -5.86
C TYR A 7 10.49 25.64 -6.49
N TYR A 8 10.41 25.96 -7.77
CA TYR A 8 11.41 26.81 -8.42
C TYR A 8 11.32 28.26 -7.91
N GLU A 9 10.12 28.79 -7.71
CA GLU A 9 9.93 30.15 -7.17
C GLU A 9 10.40 30.25 -5.72
N ILE A 10 10.20 29.23 -4.90
CA ILE A 10 10.70 29.19 -3.52
C ILE A 10 12.22 29.32 -3.48
N LEU A 11 12.94 28.71 -4.43
CA LEU A 11 14.39 28.84 -4.56
C LEU A 11 14.83 30.09 -5.36
N GLY A 12 13.89 30.87 -5.90
CA GLY A 12 14.15 32.02 -6.75
C GLY A 12 14.73 31.65 -8.12
N LEU A 13 14.32 30.53 -8.68
CA LEU A 13 14.77 29.99 -9.96
C LEU A 13 13.61 29.95 -10.96
N LYS A 14 13.94 29.82 -12.25
CA LYS A 14 12.96 29.52 -13.30
C LYS A 14 12.86 28.01 -13.52
N LYS A 15 11.68 27.55 -13.95
CA LYS A 15 11.49 26.13 -14.34
C LYS A 15 12.54 25.66 -15.32
N GLY A 16 13.06 24.46 -15.12
CA GLY A 16 14.13 23.89 -15.93
C GLY A 16 15.55 24.32 -15.54
N ALA A 17 15.74 24.94 -14.36
CA ALA A 17 17.06 25.27 -13.83
C ALA A 17 17.96 24.02 -13.69
N SER A 18 19.28 24.19 -13.92
CA SER A 18 20.24 23.10 -13.81
C SER A 18 20.45 22.68 -12.35
N ASP A 19 20.92 21.44 -12.13
CA ASP A 19 21.21 20.91 -10.80
C ASP A 19 22.27 21.73 -10.05
N LYS A 20 23.17 22.38 -10.80
CA LYS A 20 24.16 23.32 -10.22
C LYS A 20 23.49 24.59 -9.71
N ASP A 21 22.53 25.12 -10.46
CA ASP A 21 21.79 26.31 -10.06
C ASP A 21 20.89 26.04 -8.87
N ILE A 22 20.21 24.89 -8.85
CA ILE A 22 19.38 24.44 -7.73
C ILE A 22 20.23 24.35 -6.44
N LYS A 23 21.38 23.66 -6.48
CA LYS A 23 22.28 23.57 -5.33
C LYS A 23 22.84 24.92 -4.88
N SER A 24 23.13 25.81 -5.81
CA SER A 24 23.65 27.16 -5.51
C SER A 24 22.55 28.03 -4.88
N ALA A 25 21.34 28.02 -5.43
CA ALA A 25 20.20 28.75 -4.92
C ALA A 25 19.78 28.27 -3.52
N TYR A 26 19.73 26.95 -3.32
CA TYR A 26 19.48 26.37 -2.02
C TYR A 26 20.47 26.86 -0.96
N ARG A 27 21.78 26.81 -1.23
CA ARG A 27 22.79 27.29 -0.27
C ARG A 27 22.62 28.76 0.09
N LYS A 28 22.27 29.60 -0.88
CA LYS A 28 22.03 31.05 -0.66
C LYS A 28 20.79 31.27 0.22
N MET A 29 19.68 30.56 -0.12
CA MET A 29 18.41 30.73 0.60
C MET A 29 18.48 30.13 2.00
N ALA A 30 19.07 28.95 2.16
CA ALA A 30 19.29 28.33 3.46
C ALA A 30 20.19 29.17 4.37
N ALA A 31 21.26 29.78 3.83
CA ALA A 31 22.10 30.68 4.59
C ALA A 31 21.39 32.01 4.96
N LYS A 32 20.42 32.46 4.16
CA LYS A 32 19.63 33.67 4.44
C LYS A 32 18.61 33.44 5.55
N TRP A 33 17.91 32.31 5.55
CA TRP A 33 16.80 31.98 6.45
C TRP A 33 17.21 30.97 7.54
N HIS A 34 18.54 30.86 7.84
CA HIS A 34 19.02 29.96 8.88
C HIS A 34 18.52 30.38 10.27
N PRO A 35 17.95 29.48 11.06
CA PRO A 35 17.42 29.79 12.39
C PRO A 35 18.40 30.52 13.33
N ASP A 36 19.68 30.21 13.24
CA ASP A 36 20.72 30.85 14.07
C ASP A 36 20.81 32.38 13.85
N LYS A 37 20.45 32.85 12.66
CA LYS A 37 20.46 34.28 12.38
C LYS A 37 19.30 35.04 13.01
N PHE A 38 18.24 34.30 13.35
CA PHE A 38 17.03 34.83 13.97
C PHE A 38 16.94 34.48 15.46
N ALA A 39 18.02 33.96 16.07
CA ALA A 39 18.05 33.57 17.47
C ALA A 39 17.68 34.71 18.43
N THR A 40 18.00 35.97 18.09
CA THR A 40 17.70 37.18 18.85
C THR A 40 16.51 37.99 18.33
N ALA A 41 15.84 37.52 17.27
CA ALA A 41 14.69 38.18 16.66
C ALA A 41 13.40 37.96 17.47
N SER A 42 12.32 38.65 17.09
CA SER A 42 11.00 38.47 17.68
C SER A 42 10.44 37.06 17.42
N GLU A 43 9.50 36.61 18.24
CA GLU A 43 8.86 35.29 18.06
C GLU A 43 8.11 35.16 16.73
N GLU A 44 7.61 36.24 16.19
CA GLU A 44 6.95 36.26 14.87
C GLU A 44 7.98 36.10 13.74
N GLU A 45 9.12 36.79 13.81
CA GLU A 45 10.21 36.67 12.83
C GLU A 45 10.88 35.29 12.89
N LYS A 46 10.99 34.69 14.06
CA LYS A 46 11.47 33.31 14.23
C LYS A 46 10.57 32.32 13.52
N LYS A 47 9.24 32.43 13.72
CA LYS A 47 8.27 31.58 13.04
C LYS A 47 8.30 31.74 11.53
N GLU A 48 8.37 32.96 11.04
CA GLU A 48 8.46 33.24 9.61
C GLU A 48 9.74 32.64 9.00
N ALA A 49 10.87 32.77 9.70
CA ALA A 49 12.13 32.20 9.27
C ALA A 49 12.09 30.64 9.26
N GLU A 50 11.47 30.06 10.26
CA GLU A 50 11.29 28.60 10.37
C GLU A 50 10.39 28.05 9.24
N GLU A 51 9.28 28.72 8.96
CA GLU A 51 8.38 28.35 7.85
C GLU A 51 9.08 28.45 6.50
N LYS A 52 9.76 29.55 6.23
CA LYS A 52 10.54 29.72 5.00
C LYS A 52 11.69 28.72 4.88
N PHE A 53 12.37 28.44 5.95
CA PHE A 53 13.45 27.45 5.95
C PHE A 53 12.90 26.03 5.65
N LYS A 54 11.72 25.69 6.17
CA LYS A 54 11.00 24.44 5.83
C LYS A 54 10.68 24.35 4.34
N GLU A 55 10.10 25.40 3.78
CA GLU A 55 9.76 25.47 2.34
C GLU A 55 10.99 25.35 1.44
N ILE A 56 12.10 25.97 1.80
CA ILE A 56 13.38 25.92 1.08
C ILE A 56 13.95 24.49 1.09
N ASN A 57 13.88 23.80 2.24
CA ASN A 57 14.35 22.43 2.36
C ASN A 57 13.48 21.46 1.56
N GLU A 58 12.16 21.63 1.59
CA GLU A 58 11.21 20.85 0.80
C GLU A 58 11.47 21.02 -0.70
N ALA A 59 11.59 22.24 -1.17
CA ALA A 59 11.90 22.53 -2.56
C ALA A 59 13.24 21.89 -3.01
N ASN A 60 14.25 21.93 -2.17
CA ASN A 60 15.52 21.27 -2.48
C ASN A 60 15.42 19.75 -2.50
N ALA A 61 14.68 19.13 -1.58
CA ALA A 61 14.48 17.67 -1.53
C ALA A 61 13.82 17.15 -2.80
N ILE A 62 12.90 17.92 -3.37
CA ILE A 62 12.17 17.56 -4.59
C ILE A 62 13.00 17.83 -5.84
N LEU A 63 13.59 19.03 -5.95
CA LEU A 63 14.31 19.43 -7.16
C LEU A 63 15.73 18.86 -7.28
N SER A 64 16.30 18.30 -6.20
CA SER A 64 17.63 17.65 -6.22
C SER A 64 17.57 16.18 -6.61
N ASP A 65 16.40 15.56 -6.55
CA ASP A 65 16.17 14.17 -6.95
C ASP A 65 15.72 14.13 -8.42
N PRO A 66 16.44 13.43 -9.32
CA PRO A 66 16.13 13.41 -10.75
C PRO A 66 14.73 12.87 -11.07
N GLU A 67 14.25 11.85 -10.31
CA GLU A 67 12.94 11.24 -10.54
C GLU A 67 11.83 12.19 -10.07
N LYS A 68 11.94 12.75 -8.87
CA LYS A 68 10.97 13.70 -8.31
C LYS A 68 10.90 14.99 -9.11
N LYS A 69 12.05 15.49 -9.56
CA LYS A 69 12.13 16.67 -10.44
C LYS A 69 11.41 16.40 -11.76
N SER A 70 11.66 15.23 -12.38
CA SER A 70 10.99 14.85 -13.63
C SER A 70 9.47 14.76 -13.46
N ASN A 71 9.01 14.15 -12.38
CA ASN A 71 7.57 14.04 -12.07
C ASN A 71 6.95 15.40 -11.81
N TYR A 72 7.63 16.26 -11.05
CA TYR A 72 7.18 17.62 -10.79
C TYR A 72 7.13 18.49 -12.06
N ASP A 73 8.14 18.37 -12.93
CA ASP A 73 8.20 19.10 -14.20
C ASP A 73 7.10 18.68 -15.19
N GLN A 74 6.70 17.39 -15.17
CA GLN A 74 5.69 16.82 -16.07
C GLN A 74 4.25 16.96 -15.53
N PHE A 75 4.05 16.73 -14.25
CA PHE A 75 2.71 16.61 -13.66
C PHE A 75 2.37 17.70 -12.65
N GLY A 76 3.32 18.55 -12.28
CA GLY A 76 3.14 19.57 -11.24
C GLY A 76 3.06 19.01 -9.82
N ASP A 77 3.28 17.69 -9.65
CA ASP A 77 3.28 16.98 -8.38
C ASP A 77 4.53 16.10 -8.32
N PRO A 78 5.38 16.23 -7.28
CA PRO A 78 6.62 15.45 -7.16
C PRO A 78 6.38 13.94 -7.00
N ASP A 79 5.20 13.53 -6.55
CA ASP A 79 4.87 12.14 -6.27
C ASP A 79 4.01 11.48 -7.37
N GLY A 80 3.72 12.20 -8.48
CA GLY A 80 2.94 11.69 -9.61
C GLY A 80 1.71 10.92 -9.16
N ALA A 81 0.54 11.51 -9.09
CA ALA A 81 -0.79 10.92 -8.87
C ALA A 81 -0.96 9.85 -7.75
N MET A 82 0.07 9.50 -7.01
CA MET A 82 -0.01 8.67 -5.81
C MET A 82 0.29 9.52 -4.58
N LYS A 83 -0.77 9.97 -3.91
CA LYS A 83 -0.68 10.50 -2.55
C LYS A 83 -0.27 9.37 -1.60
N GLN A 84 1.01 9.09 -1.52
CA GLN A 84 1.58 8.52 -0.31
C GLN A 84 1.99 9.68 0.57
N ASP A 85 1.56 9.67 1.83
CA ASP A 85 2.07 10.55 2.88
C ASP A 85 3.59 10.32 3.00
N PHE A 86 4.33 10.94 2.11
CA PHE A 86 5.77 11.02 2.19
C PHE A 86 6.09 12.16 3.16
N ASP A 87 6.49 11.81 4.36
CA ASP A 87 7.14 12.75 5.27
C ASP A 87 8.59 12.93 4.78
N PRO A 88 8.92 14.04 4.09
CA PRO A 88 10.27 14.26 3.57
C PRO A 88 11.29 14.45 4.69
N PHE A 89 10.86 14.50 5.94
CA PHE A 89 11.70 14.67 7.14
C PHE A 89 11.85 13.39 7.98
N GLY A 90 11.19 12.28 7.62
CA GLY A 90 11.24 11.03 8.38
C GLY A 90 12.63 10.34 8.40
N GLY A 91 13.57 10.75 7.55
CA GLY A 91 14.86 10.09 7.42
C GLY A 91 16.11 10.98 7.57
N PHE A 92 15.98 12.29 7.48
CA PHE A 92 17.14 13.18 7.59
C PHE A 92 16.84 14.38 8.48
N ASN A 93 17.06 14.21 9.76
CA ASN A 93 17.07 15.31 10.72
C ASN A 93 18.54 15.79 10.89
N PRO A 94 18.99 16.82 10.15
CA PRO A 94 20.35 17.33 10.27
C PRO A 94 20.63 17.98 11.63
N PHE A 95 19.59 18.20 12.45
CA PHE A 95 19.68 18.71 13.82
C PHE A 95 19.53 17.62 14.90
N GLY A 96 19.33 16.35 14.52
CA GLY A 96 19.18 15.23 15.44
C GLY A 96 20.47 14.77 16.15
N GLY A 97 21.59 15.46 15.96
CA GLY A 97 22.90 15.09 16.52
C GLY A 97 23.20 15.62 17.93
N PHE A 98 22.37 16.45 18.53
CA PHE A 98 22.58 16.96 19.89
C PHE A 98 21.31 16.82 20.74
N GLY A 99 21.23 15.69 21.46
CA GLY A 99 20.66 15.63 22.80
C GLY A 99 19.23 16.10 22.98
N SER A 100 18.26 15.61 22.24
CA SER A 100 16.90 15.58 22.76
C SER A 100 16.39 14.13 22.78
N ARG A 101 16.43 13.50 23.96
CA ARG A 101 15.51 12.43 24.31
C ARG A 101 14.11 13.03 24.42
N GLY A 102 13.63 13.64 23.32
CA GLY A 102 12.21 13.92 23.12
C GLY A 102 11.50 12.58 23.08
N ASN A 103 10.42 12.43 23.80
CA ASN A 103 9.50 11.31 23.78
C ASN A 103 9.19 10.97 22.32
N GLN A 104 9.97 10.06 21.71
CA GLN A 104 9.53 9.44 20.47
C GLN A 104 8.25 8.67 20.85
N ILE A 105 7.13 9.15 20.33
CA ILE A 105 5.86 8.46 20.46
C ILE A 105 6.05 7.12 19.75
N GLU A 106 6.09 6.05 20.54
CA GLU A 106 6.26 4.71 20.00
C GLU A 106 5.03 4.35 19.16
N LYS A 107 5.26 3.86 17.95
CA LYS A 107 4.21 3.39 17.06
C LYS A 107 4.15 1.87 17.12
N GLY A 108 2.95 1.33 17.28
CA GLY A 108 2.69 -0.11 17.17
C GLY A 108 3.00 -0.62 15.76
N GLU A 109 3.14 -1.93 15.61
CA GLU A 109 3.41 -2.57 14.33
C GLU A 109 2.25 -2.40 13.36
N ASP A 110 2.57 -2.08 12.11
CA ASP A 110 1.62 -2.06 11.02
C ASP A 110 1.31 -3.49 10.60
N ILE A 111 0.07 -3.74 10.18
CA ILE A 111 -0.41 -5.07 9.79
C ILE A 111 -0.82 -5.05 8.33
N GLU A 112 -0.46 -6.10 7.61
CA GLU A 112 -0.92 -6.33 6.24
C GLU A 112 -1.98 -7.45 6.23
N ALA A 113 -3.11 -7.17 5.59
CA ALA A 113 -4.17 -8.13 5.34
C ALA A 113 -4.48 -8.21 3.86
N LYS A 114 -4.83 -9.40 3.37
CA LYS A 114 -5.24 -9.61 1.98
C LYS A 114 -6.72 -9.89 1.92
N VAL A 115 -7.42 -9.21 1.04
CA VAL A 115 -8.83 -9.46 0.75
C VAL A 115 -8.98 -9.99 -0.66
N TYR A 116 -9.79 -11.04 -0.79
CA TYR A 116 -10.04 -11.68 -2.07
C TYR A 116 -11.48 -11.39 -2.49
N ILE A 117 -11.64 -10.83 -3.67
CA ILE A 117 -12.94 -10.52 -4.28
C ILE A 117 -13.02 -11.12 -5.68
N THR A 118 -14.22 -11.35 -6.16
CA THR A 118 -14.47 -11.81 -7.54
C THR A 118 -14.37 -10.65 -8.53
N THR A 119 -14.21 -10.95 -9.81
CA THR A 119 -14.21 -9.96 -10.89
C THR A 119 -15.50 -9.14 -10.91
N LYS A 120 -16.64 -9.77 -10.63
CA LYS A 120 -17.94 -9.09 -10.59
C LYS A 120 -18.03 -8.11 -9.41
N GLU A 121 -17.64 -8.54 -8.21
CA GLU A 121 -17.59 -7.68 -7.02
C GLU A 121 -16.65 -6.50 -7.22
N ALA A 122 -15.50 -6.72 -7.87
CA ALA A 122 -14.58 -5.66 -8.19
C ALA A 122 -15.13 -4.67 -9.24
N TYR A 123 -15.94 -5.15 -10.18
CA TYR A 123 -16.59 -4.31 -11.19
C TYR A 123 -17.71 -3.44 -10.61
N GLU A 124 -18.57 -4.03 -9.78
CA GLU A 124 -19.74 -3.34 -9.20
C GLU A 124 -19.37 -2.49 -7.98
N GLY A 125 -18.24 -2.83 -7.32
CA GLY A 125 -17.93 -2.38 -5.97
C GLY A 125 -18.65 -3.24 -4.94
N CYS A 126 -18.04 -3.43 -3.80
CA CYS A 126 -18.59 -4.27 -2.75
C CYS A 126 -18.18 -3.82 -1.36
N THR A 127 -18.89 -4.32 -0.37
CA THR A 127 -18.51 -4.19 1.03
C THR A 127 -18.06 -5.56 1.52
N VAL A 128 -16.83 -5.63 2.06
CA VAL A 128 -16.23 -6.88 2.52
C VAL A 128 -15.70 -6.76 3.94
N ASP A 129 -15.77 -7.85 4.67
CA ASP A 129 -15.24 -7.96 6.03
C ASP A 129 -13.84 -8.57 5.97
N VAL A 130 -12.86 -7.81 6.42
CA VAL A 130 -11.46 -8.22 6.49
C VAL A 130 -11.16 -8.72 7.89
N LYS A 131 -10.84 -9.99 8.00
CA LYS A 131 -10.41 -10.63 9.25
C LYS A 131 -8.91 -10.58 9.35
N TYR A 132 -8.40 -10.06 10.47
CA TYR A 132 -6.97 -9.98 10.73
C TYR A 132 -6.66 -10.17 12.20
N GLN A 133 -5.39 -10.42 12.51
CA GLN A 133 -4.92 -10.57 13.88
C GLN A 133 -4.03 -9.38 14.22
N ARG A 134 -4.22 -8.83 15.42
CA ARG A 134 -3.36 -7.78 15.95
C ARG A 134 -2.91 -8.09 17.37
N LEU A 135 -1.78 -7.54 17.74
CA LEU A 135 -1.33 -7.56 19.13
C LEU A 135 -2.00 -6.44 19.90
N ARG A 136 -2.62 -6.80 20.99
CA ARG A 136 -3.24 -5.90 21.95
C ARG A 136 -2.60 -6.09 23.32
N LYS A 137 -2.54 -5.04 24.12
CA LYS A 137 -2.07 -5.17 25.51
C LYS A 137 -2.94 -6.15 26.27
N CYS A 138 -2.29 -7.06 26.97
CA CYS A 138 -2.98 -8.02 27.81
C CYS A 138 -3.84 -7.28 28.84
N VAL A 139 -5.14 -7.58 28.86
CA VAL A 139 -6.11 -6.92 29.76
C VAL A 139 -5.84 -7.22 31.23
N HIS A 140 -5.19 -8.36 31.55
CA HIS A 140 -4.91 -8.75 32.91
C HIS A 140 -3.74 -7.97 33.51
N CYS A 141 -2.64 -7.81 32.77
CA CYS A 141 -1.46 -7.12 33.27
C CYS A 141 -1.25 -5.71 32.66
N ASN A 142 -2.17 -5.21 31.83
CA ASN A 142 -2.09 -3.91 31.15
C ASN A 142 -0.75 -3.68 30.41
N GLY A 143 -0.20 -4.74 29.79
CA GLY A 143 1.03 -4.67 29.01
C GLY A 143 2.32 -4.84 29.83
N THR A 144 2.26 -4.97 31.15
CA THR A 144 3.47 -5.11 31.99
C THR A 144 4.15 -6.47 31.83
N GLY A 145 3.37 -7.52 31.58
CA GLY A 145 3.82 -8.91 31.55
C GLY A 145 3.96 -9.56 32.94
N SER A 146 3.68 -8.82 34.01
CA SER A 146 3.79 -9.27 35.40
C SER A 146 2.42 -9.66 35.97
N ASP A 147 2.36 -10.66 36.85
CA ASP A 147 1.12 -11.17 37.42
C ASP A 147 0.42 -10.15 38.32
N ASP A 148 1.18 -9.24 38.91
CA ASP A 148 0.67 -8.14 39.77
C ASP A 148 0.31 -6.87 39.01
N GLY A 149 0.43 -6.87 37.68
CA GLY A 149 0.13 -5.71 36.82
C GLY A 149 1.07 -4.52 36.95
N LYS A 150 2.21 -4.68 37.66
CA LYS A 150 3.21 -3.61 37.84
C LYS A 150 4.40 -3.78 36.92
N VAL A 151 5.02 -2.66 36.56
CA VAL A 151 6.27 -2.67 35.81
C VAL A 151 7.42 -2.91 36.79
N HIS A 152 8.15 -4.00 36.59
CA HIS A 152 9.36 -4.33 37.33
C HIS A 152 10.57 -4.20 36.42
N GLU A 153 11.35 -3.15 36.62
CA GLU A 153 12.54 -2.91 35.82
C GLU A 153 13.69 -3.79 36.29
N CYS A 154 14.49 -4.28 35.36
CA CYS A 154 15.68 -5.05 35.67
C CYS A 154 16.66 -4.18 36.49
N PRO A 155 17.09 -4.65 37.68
CA PRO A 155 17.95 -3.87 38.57
C PRO A 155 19.37 -3.60 38.00
N TYR A 156 19.77 -4.35 36.96
CA TYR A 156 21.11 -4.22 36.35
C TYR A 156 21.14 -3.20 35.18
N CYS A 157 20.09 -3.10 34.42
CA CYS A 157 20.02 -2.18 33.27
C CYS A 157 18.95 -1.08 33.44
N HIS A 158 18.25 -1.04 34.55
CA HIS A 158 17.20 -0.05 34.86
C HIS A 158 16.20 0.11 33.71
N GLY A 159 15.66 -1.00 33.23
CA GLY A 159 14.64 -1.02 32.17
C GLY A 159 15.18 -0.91 30.75
N THR A 160 16.44 -0.55 30.53
CA THR A 160 16.99 -0.29 29.18
C THR A 160 17.21 -1.55 28.32
N GLY A 161 17.28 -2.73 28.94
CA GLY A 161 17.64 -3.99 28.27
C GLY A 161 19.09 -4.07 27.80
N ARG A 162 19.89 -2.99 27.93
CA ARG A 162 21.27 -2.88 27.46
C ARG A 162 22.18 -2.38 28.57
N ILE A 163 23.44 -2.81 28.51
CA ILE A 163 24.49 -2.35 29.42
C ILE A 163 25.55 -1.66 28.58
N ARG A 164 25.92 -0.44 29.00
CA ARG A 164 26.99 0.34 28.39
C ARG A 164 28.28 0.11 29.16
N GLN A 165 29.30 -0.42 28.50
CA GLN A 165 30.64 -0.55 29.02
C GLN A 165 31.57 0.44 28.32
N GLN A 166 32.22 1.28 29.10
CA GLN A 166 33.31 2.14 28.62
C GLN A 166 34.61 1.35 28.61
N VAL A 167 35.17 1.12 27.45
CA VAL A 167 36.48 0.48 27.28
C VAL A 167 37.45 1.55 26.83
N GLN A 168 38.43 1.86 27.70
CA GLN A 168 39.57 2.73 27.34
C GLN A 168 40.62 1.92 26.60
N ARG A 169 40.91 2.32 25.37
CA ARG A 169 42.01 1.76 24.58
C ARG A 169 42.95 2.89 24.20
N GLY A 170 43.99 3.11 25.01
CA GLY A 170 44.88 4.27 24.87
C GLY A 170 44.15 5.58 25.18
N ASN A 171 44.25 6.58 24.28
CA ASN A 171 43.58 7.88 24.42
C ASN A 171 42.14 7.89 23.88
N MET A 172 41.60 6.75 23.39
CA MET A 172 40.24 6.64 22.90
C MET A 172 39.35 5.91 23.90
N THR A 173 38.22 6.54 24.25
CA THR A 173 37.14 5.91 25.02
C THR A 173 36.11 5.37 24.04
N MET A 174 35.97 4.05 23.98
CA MET A 174 34.93 3.39 23.21
C MET A 174 33.77 2.98 24.12
N ILE A 175 32.55 3.29 23.74
CA ILE A 175 31.34 2.85 24.43
C ILE A 175 30.81 1.62 23.70
N ASN A 176 30.91 0.46 24.33
CA ASN A 176 30.29 -0.76 23.84
C ASN A 176 28.91 -0.95 24.48
N GLU A 177 27.89 -1.06 23.69
CA GLU A 177 26.54 -1.46 24.14
C GLU A 177 26.35 -2.96 23.90
N THR A 178 26.05 -3.70 24.98
CA THR A 178 25.72 -5.12 24.93
C THR A 178 24.35 -5.35 25.54
N TYR A 179 23.69 -6.43 25.13
CA TYR A 179 22.44 -6.85 25.78
C TYR A 179 22.70 -7.16 27.26
N CYS A 180 21.76 -6.72 28.11
CA CYS A 180 21.85 -7.04 29.53
C CYS A 180 21.71 -8.55 29.74
N TYR A 181 22.72 -9.19 30.24
CA TYR A 181 22.76 -10.64 30.49
C TYR A 181 21.76 -11.10 31.56
N HIS A 182 21.38 -10.20 32.49
CA HIS A 182 20.46 -10.51 33.56
C HIS A 182 19.02 -10.64 33.06
N CYS A 183 18.55 -9.73 32.23
CA CYS A 183 17.20 -9.75 31.68
C CYS A 183 17.14 -10.27 30.22
N ASN A 184 18.26 -10.65 29.61
CA ASN A 184 18.39 -11.07 28.21
C ASN A 184 17.82 -10.02 27.22
N GLY A 185 18.03 -8.76 27.50
CA GLY A 185 17.60 -7.66 26.64
C GLY A 185 16.16 -7.18 26.86
N THR A 186 15.36 -7.84 27.71
CA THR A 186 13.94 -7.48 27.93
C THR A 186 13.73 -6.23 28.75
N GLY A 187 14.74 -5.80 29.54
CA GLY A 187 14.63 -4.68 30.48
C GLY A 187 13.81 -5.00 31.74
N LYS A 188 13.18 -6.17 31.83
CA LYS A 188 12.28 -6.59 32.91
C LYS A 188 13.02 -7.47 33.94
N ASP A 189 12.61 -7.38 35.20
CA ASP A 189 13.11 -8.23 36.25
C ASP A 189 12.55 -9.66 36.10
N LYS A 190 13.43 -10.65 35.99
CA LYS A 190 13.07 -12.06 35.84
C LYS A 190 12.64 -12.74 37.15
N SER A 191 12.86 -12.10 38.30
CA SER A 191 12.45 -12.67 39.59
C SER A 191 10.96 -12.53 39.87
N VAL A 192 10.26 -11.70 39.10
CA VAL A 192 8.82 -11.44 39.22
C VAL A 192 8.01 -12.50 38.48
N LYS A 193 6.90 -12.94 39.09
CA LYS A 193 6.00 -13.90 38.44
C LYS A 193 5.43 -13.34 37.15
N GLU A 194 5.60 -14.11 36.09
CA GLU A 194 5.04 -13.79 34.80
C GLU A 194 3.51 -13.83 34.80
N CYS A 195 2.88 -12.93 34.08
CA CYS A 195 1.43 -12.94 33.90
C CYS A 195 1.01 -14.23 33.19
N LYS A 196 0.16 -15.00 33.84
CA LYS A 196 -0.31 -16.31 33.33
C LYS A 196 -1.15 -16.19 32.04
N HIS A 197 -1.80 -15.05 31.83
CA HIS A 197 -2.63 -14.83 30.64
C HIS A 197 -1.81 -14.64 29.38
N CYS A 198 -0.76 -13.86 29.43
CA CYS A 198 0.09 -13.56 28.26
C CYS A 198 1.45 -14.27 28.28
N GLY A 199 1.74 -15.10 29.30
CA GLY A 199 3.04 -15.77 29.44
C GLY A 199 4.22 -14.79 29.55
N GLY A 200 4.04 -13.66 30.25
CA GLY A 200 5.08 -12.67 30.44
C GLY A 200 5.28 -11.68 29.28
N THR A 201 4.67 -11.90 28.12
CA THR A 201 4.86 -11.03 26.94
C THR A 201 4.27 -9.63 27.10
N GLY A 202 3.20 -9.50 27.88
CA GLY A 202 2.41 -8.27 28.02
C GLY A 202 1.39 -8.09 26.91
N PHE A 203 1.34 -8.98 25.88
CA PHE A 203 0.44 -8.86 24.74
C PHE A 203 -0.41 -10.13 24.57
N GLU A 204 -1.56 -9.92 23.98
CA GLU A 204 -2.49 -10.95 23.54
C GLU A 204 -2.80 -10.75 22.06
N THR A 205 -3.01 -11.85 21.34
CA THR A 205 -3.47 -11.79 19.96
C THR A 205 -4.99 -11.63 19.94
N GLU A 206 -5.45 -10.54 19.34
CA GLU A 206 -6.86 -10.25 19.14
C GLU A 206 -7.25 -10.51 17.68
N ASN A 207 -8.32 -11.31 17.48
CA ASN A 207 -8.93 -11.43 16.16
C ASN A 207 -9.88 -10.25 15.95
N SER A 208 -9.59 -9.41 15.00
CA SER A 208 -10.38 -8.23 14.67
C SER A 208 -11.01 -8.38 13.28
N VAL A 209 -12.15 -7.76 13.10
CA VAL A 209 -12.85 -7.70 11.81
C VAL A 209 -13.08 -6.24 11.48
N GLU A 210 -12.72 -5.84 10.27
CA GLU A 210 -12.95 -4.48 9.78
C GLU A 210 -13.74 -4.55 8.48
N THR A 211 -14.86 -3.84 8.46
CA THR A 211 -15.73 -3.76 7.26
C THR A 211 -15.26 -2.61 6.39
N ILE A 212 -14.91 -2.91 5.15
CA ILE A 212 -14.46 -1.92 4.17
C ILE A 212 -15.39 -1.90 2.96
N THR A 213 -15.59 -0.71 2.39
CA THR A 213 -16.30 -0.53 1.13
C THR A 213 -15.29 -0.26 0.02
N LEU A 214 -15.27 -1.13 -0.97
CA LEU A 214 -14.44 -1.04 -2.16
C LEU A 214 -15.22 -0.32 -3.27
N PRO A 215 -14.65 0.68 -3.93
CA PRO A 215 -15.29 1.34 -5.05
C PRO A 215 -15.37 0.41 -6.27
N ALA A 216 -16.28 0.72 -7.19
CA ALA A 216 -16.36 0.03 -8.48
C ALA A 216 -15.09 0.28 -9.31
N GLY A 217 -14.59 -0.77 -9.98
CA GLY A 217 -13.40 -0.70 -10.81
C GLY A 217 -12.07 -0.90 -10.06
N VAL A 218 -12.13 -1.46 -8.85
CA VAL A 218 -10.95 -1.78 -8.04
C VAL A 218 -10.09 -2.87 -8.72
N GLU A 219 -8.77 -2.74 -8.63
CA GLU A 219 -7.83 -3.67 -9.27
C GLU A 219 -6.99 -4.44 -8.26
N THR A 220 -6.43 -5.56 -8.72
CA THR A 220 -5.47 -6.35 -7.93
C THR A 220 -4.24 -5.51 -7.62
N GLY A 221 -3.80 -5.55 -6.35
CA GLY A 221 -2.66 -4.77 -5.85
C GLY A 221 -3.05 -3.42 -5.27
N MET A 222 -4.32 -3.01 -5.38
CA MET A 222 -4.78 -1.79 -4.73
C MET A 222 -4.69 -1.92 -3.22
N GLY A 223 -4.04 -0.94 -2.58
CA GLY A 223 -3.84 -0.87 -1.14
C GLY A 223 -4.77 0.13 -0.47
N LEU A 224 -5.38 -0.27 0.63
CA LEU A 224 -6.14 0.60 1.52
C LEU A 224 -5.45 0.69 2.88
N LYS A 225 -5.26 1.90 3.40
CA LYS A 225 -4.67 2.14 4.71
C LYS A 225 -5.77 2.57 5.69
N ILE A 226 -5.90 1.83 6.79
CA ILE A 226 -6.79 2.19 7.90
C ILE A 226 -5.92 2.55 9.10
N GLN A 227 -6.00 3.81 9.51
CA GLN A 227 -5.17 4.34 10.60
C GLN A 227 -5.58 3.75 11.94
N GLY A 228 -4.58 3.43 12.79
CA GLY A 228 -4.77 2.99 14.16
C GLY A 228 -5.38 1.60 14.34
N LYS A 229 -5.54 0.82 13.26
CA LYS A 229 -6.09 -0.54 13.30
C LYS A 229 -5.00 -1.64 13.29
N GLY A 230 -3.74 -1.26 13.33
CA GLY A 230 -2.61 -2.17 13.55
C GLY A 230 -2.46 -2.58 15.03
N SER A 231 -1.31 -3.14 15.37
CA SER A 231 -0.96 -3.55 16.73
C SER A 231 -0.79 -2.37 17.68
N GLU A 232 -1.02 -2.61 18.96
CA GLU A 232 -0.75 -1.64 20.01
C GLU A 232 0.76 -1.54 20.29
N PRO A 233 1.29 -0.34 20.63
CA PRO A 233 2.69 -0.16 20.96
C PRO A 233 3.04 -0.76 22.33
N LEU A 234 4.32 -1.10 22.55
CA LEU A 234 4.80 -1.68 23.80
C LEU A 234 4.60 -0.71 24.98
N HIS A 235 4.97 0.55 24.78
CA HIS A 235 4.81 1.60 25.79
C HIS A 235 3.66 2.54 25.42
N LYS A 236 3.68 3.77 25.95
CA LYS A 236 2.72 4.80 25.56
C LYS A 236 3.03 5.27 24.13
N GLY A 237 2.05 5.16 23.26
CA GLY A 237 2.24 5.49 21.86
C GLY A 237 0.93 5.45 21.07
N ILE A 238 1.05 5.39 19.77
CA ILE A 238 -0.07 5.27 18.83
C ILE A 238 -0.09 3.86 18.23
N ASN A 239 -1.28 3.35 17.97
CA ASN A 239 -1.41 2.06 17.29
C ASN A 239 -0.84 2.13 15.88
N GLY A 240 -0.36 0.98 15.39
CA GLY A 240 0.00 0.81 14.00
C GLY A 240 -1.20 0.96 13.05
N ASN A 241 -0.97 0.84 11.77
CA ASN A 241 -1.99 0.91 10.74
C ASN A 241 -2.30 -0.48 10.20
N LEU A 242 -3.49 -0.63 9.63
CA LEU A 242 -3.85 -1.81 8.85
C LEU A 242 -3.77 -1.45 7.37
N TYR A 243 -2.96 -2.19 6.63
CA TYR A 243 -2.85 -2.13 5.17
C TYR A 243 -3.59 -3.32 4.58
N ILE A 244 -4.56 -3.04 3.73
CA ILE A 244 -5.36 -4.07 3.09
C ILE A 244 -5.02 -4.10 1.61
N ILE A 245 -4.55 -5.25 1.13
CA ILE A 245 -4.22 -5.46 -0.29
C ILE A 245 -5.38 -6.23 -0.93
N VAL A 246 -5.98 -5.61 -1.94
CA VAL A 246 -7.06 -6.23 -2.71
C VAL A 246 -6.48 -7.19 -3.74
N ILE A 247 -7.02 -8.40 -3.81
CA ILE A 247 -6.70 -9.41 -4.82
C ILE A 247 -7.98 -9.81 -5.52
N VAL A 248 -8.12 -9.41 -6.77
CA VAL A 248 -9.23 -9.83 -7.63
C VAL A 248 -8.92 -11.22 -8.16
N LYS A 249 -9.78 -12.20 -7.84
CA LYS A 249 -9.69 -13.54 -8.41
C LYS A 249 -10.40 -13.55 -9.76
N ASP A 250 -9.74 -14.14 -10.74
CA ASP A 250 -10.38 -14.39 -12.04
C ASP A 250 -11.67 -15.19 -11.82
N ASP A 251 -12.75 -14.69 -12.38
CA ASP A 251 -14.01 -15.40 -12.43
C ASP A 251 -13.95 -16.47 -13.52
N THR A 252 -14.77 -17.52 -13.38
CA THR A 252 -14.89 -18.57 -14.40
C THR A 252 -15.51 -18.03 -15.71
N GLU A 253 -16.27 -16.96 -15.62
CA GLU A 253 -16.99 -16.35 -16.76
C GLU A 253 -16.17 -15.30 -17.50
N TYR A 254 -15.41 -14.47 -16.77
CA TYR A 254 -14.69 -13.33 -17.32
C TYR A 254 -13.22 -13.39 -16.95
N LYS A 255 -12.36 -13.19 -17.94
CA LYS A 255 -10.93 -13.00 -17.76
C LYS A 255 -10.58 -11.57 -18.14
N LYS A 256 -9.89 -10.85 -17.25
CA LYS A 256 -9.45 -9.48 -17.48
C LYS A 256 -8.14 -9.45 -18.27
N GLU A 257 -8.10 -8.71 -19.39
CA GLU A 257 -6.88 -8.39 -20.14
C GLU A 257 -6.80 -6.86 -20.34
N GLY A 258 -6.02 -6.16 -19.48
CA GLY A 258 -6.01 -4.70 -19.44
C GLY A 258 -7.39 -4.15 -19.03
N ASP A 259 -7.96 -3.25 -19.82
CA ASP A 259 -9.32 -2.73 -19.62
C ASP A 259 -10.39 -3.56 -20.36
N ASP A 260 -10.00 -4.57 -21.15
CA ASP A 260 -10.92 -5.46 -21.83
C ASP A 260 -11.24 -6.69 -20.98
N LEU A 261 -12.45 -7.23 -21.18
CA LEU A 261 -12.88 -8.49 -20.58
C LEU A 261 -13.00 -9.56 -21.66
N ILE A 262 -12.51 -10.76 -21.40
CA ILE A 262 -12.65 -11.91 -22.30
C ILE A 262 -13.69 -12.86 -21.69
N LYS A 263 -14.71 -13.18 -22.49
CA LYS A 263 -15.72 -14.19 -22.18
C LYS A 263 -15.67 -15.31 -23.22
N LYS A 264 -15.64 -16.55 -22.74
CA LYS A 264 -15.72 -17.73 -23.62
C LYS A 264 -17.15 -17.98 -24.03
N LEU A 265 -17.39 -18.13 -25.30
CA LEU A 265 -18.66 -18.53 -25.87
C LEU A 265 -18.53 -19.94 -26.43
N GLU A 266 -19.22 -20.84 -25.81
CA GLU A 266 -19.27 -22.23 -26.24
C GLU A 266 -20.33 -22.41 -27.35
N LEU A 267 -19.88 -22.94 -28.48
CA LEU A 267 -20.73 -23.25 -29.63
C LEU A 267 -20.64 -24.73 -30.01
N ASN A 268 -21.76 -25.31 -30.38
CA ASN A 268 -21.77 -26.59 -31.06
C ASN A 268 -21.25 -26.43 -32.50
N LEU A 269 -20.77 -27.50 -33.11
CA LEU A 269 -20.23 -27.47 -34.48
C LEU A 269 -21.27 -27.04 -35.51
N ASP A 270 -22.51 -27.48 -35.36
CA ASP A 270 -23.63 -27.07 -36.24
C ASP A 270 -23.92 -25.57 -36.16
N GLU A 271 -23.89 -24.98 -34.96
CA GLU A 271 -24.06 -23.54 -34.75
C GLU A 271 -22.89 -22.72 -35.35
N ALA A 272 -21.67 -23.27 -35.28
CA ALA A 272 -20.50 -22.61 -35.84
C ALA A 272 -20.44 -22.65 -37.35
N TRP A 273 -20.96 -23.74 -37.96
CA TRP A 273 -20.95 -23.91 -39.41
C TRP A 273 -22.15 -23.21 -40.11
N ASN A 274 -23.35 -23.28 -39.51
CA ASN A 274 -24.54 -22.69 -40.11
C ASN A 274 -24.76 -21.21 -39.69
N GLY A 275 -23.95 -20.72 -38.75
CA GLY A 275 -24.18 -19.44 -38.11
C GLY A 275 -25.33 -19.49 -37.12
N THR A 276 -25.33 -18.59 -36.17
CA THR A 276 -26.35 -18.50 -35.12
C THR A 276 -26.44 -17.13 -34.51
N GLU A 277 -27.46 -16.89 -33.74
CA GLU A 277 -27.60 -15.69 -32.91
C GLU A 277 -27.54 -16.11 -31.43
N LYS A 278 -26.68 -15.48 -30.65
CA LYS A 278 -26.54 -15.78 -29.24
C LYS A 278 -26.73 -14.52 -28.38
N LEU A 279 -27.34 -14.73 -27.24
CA LEU A 279 -27.46 -13.70 -26.21
C LEU A 279 -26.26 -13.81 -25.27
N ILE A 280 -25.53 -12.72 -25.14
CA ILE A 280 -24.32 -12.62 -24.26
C ILE A 280 -24.68 -11.76 -23.09
N ASN A 281 -24.60 -12.33 -21.89
CA ASN A 281 -24.71 -11.56 -20.66
C ASN A 281 -23.40 -10.83 -20.42
N CYS A 282 -23.46 -9.53 -20.30
CA CYS A 282 -22.32 -8.66 -19.99
C CYS A 282 -22.17 -8.52 -18.47
N ILE A 283 -20.98 -8.09 -18.02
CA ILE A 283 -20.67 -7.93 -16.59
C ILE A 283 -21.54 -6.86 -15.91
N ASP A 284 -22.00 -5.87 -16.69
CA ASP A 284 -22.91 -4.80 -16.24
C ASP A 284 -24.39 -5.23 -16.10
N GLY A 285 -24.66 -6.54 -16.21
CA GLY A 285 -26.01 -7.11 -16.13
C GLY A 285 -26.84 -6.94 -17.42
N THR A 286 -26.32 -6.24 -18.43
CA THR A 286 -27.03 -6.13 -19.72
C THR A 286 -26.84 -7.37 -20.58
N THR A 287 -27.83 -7.67 -21.44
CA THR A 287 -27.72 -8.76 -22.41
C THR A 287 -27.65 -8.19 -23.83
N VAL A 288 -26.61 -8.60 -24.57
CA VAL A 288 -26.39 -8.18 -25.95
C VAL A 288 -26.54 -9.37 -26.89
N LYS A 289 -27.33 -9.18 -27.94
CA LYS A 289 -27.52 -10.18 -29.01
C LYS A 289 -26.39 -10.02 -30.03
N ILE A 290 -25.61 -11.07 -30.26
CA ILE A 290 -24.59 -11.11 -31.30
C ILE A 290 -24.97 -12.09 -32.39
N LYS A 291 -24.67 -11.72 -33.64
CA LYS A 291 -24.79 -12.59 -34.78
C LYS A 291 -23.44 -13.23 -35.07
N ILE A 292 -23.43 -14.56 -35.09
CA ILE A 292 -22.25 -15.35 -35.40
C ILE A 292 -22.41 -15.80 -36.86
N PRO A 293 -21.48 -15.39 -37.75
CA PRO A 293 -21.49 -15.79 -39.14
C PRO A 293 -21.37 -17.31 -39.30
N GLU A 294 -21.82 -17.81 -40.43
CA GLU A 294 -21.50 -19.18 -40.87
C GLU A 294 -19.97 -19.37 -41.00
N LEU A 295 -19.52 -20.61 -40.86
CA LEU A 295 -18.12 -21.01 -40.93
C LEU A 295 -17.21 -20.23 -39.99
N THR A 296 -17.74 -19.88 -38.81
CA THR A 296 -16.94 -19.20 -37.78
C THR A 296 -15.89 -20.15 -37.19
N GLU A 297 -14.61 -19.76 -37.22
CA GLU A 297 -13.49 -20.54 -36.71
C GLU A 297 -13.46 -20.58 -35.18
N CYS A 298 -12.87 -21.66 -34.61
CA CYS A 298 -12.54 -21.74 -33.20
C CYS A 298 -11.54 -20.63 -32.82
N ASN A 299 -11.71 -20.05 -31.64
CA ASN A 299 -10.92 -18.89 -31.14
C ASN A 299 -11.19 -17.57 -31.89
N LYS A 300 -12.18 -17.50 -32.77
CA LYS A 300 -12.65 -16.23 -33.34
C LYS A 300 -13.11 -15.31 -32.22
N ARG A 301 -12.68 -14.04 -32.28
CA ARG A 301 -13.01 -13.02 -31.28
C ARG A 301 -14.02 -12.03 -31.86
N PHE A 302 -15.10 -11.80 -31.13
CA PHE A 302 -16.09 -10.77 -31.41
C PHE A 302 -15.99 -9.69 -30.34
N ARG A 303 -15.99 -8.43 -30.75
CA ARG A 303 -15.82 -7.28 -29.87
C ARG A 303 -17.15 -6.57 -29.64
N ILE A 304 -17.54 -6.42 -28.39
CA ILE A 304 -18.72 -5.66 -27.96
C ILE A 304 -18.19 -4.40 -27.26
N LYS A 305 -18.36 -3.25 -27.93
CA LYS A 305 -17.81 -1.97 -27.46
C LYS A 305 -18.45 -1.51 -26.16
N GLY A 306 -17.62 -0.99 -25.23
CA GLY A 306 -18.03 -0.39 -23.99
C GLY A 306 -18.69 -1.35 -22.99
N LYS A 307 -18.42 -2.66 -23.10
CA LYS A 307 -18.93 -3.70 -22.18
C LYS A 307 -17.81 -4.45 -21.46
N GLY A 308 -16.60 -3.89 -21.47
CA GLY A 308 -15.43 -4.38 -20.77
C GLY A 308 -15.33 -3.88 -19.34
N TRP A 309 -14.10 -3.79 -18.85
CA TRP A 309 -13.80 -3.33 -17.50
C TRP A 309 -13.99 -1.82 -17.38
N LYS A 310 -14.64 -1.36 -16.32
CA LYS A 310 -14.74 0.05 -15.96
C LYS A 310 -13.69 0.35 -14.92
N ASN A 311 -12.68 1.16 -15.28
CA ASN A 311 -11.65 1.56 -14.35
C ASN A 311 -12.09 2.74 -13.46
N LEU A 312 -11.28 3.06 -12.43
CA LEU A 312 -11.57 4.15 -11.49
C LEU A 312 -11.65 5.54 -12.13
N ASN A 313 -11.06 5.72 -13.32
CA ASN A 313 -11.07 6.98 -14.07
C ASN A 313 -12.36 7.12 -14.92
N GLY A 314 -13.26 6.15 -14.86
CA GLY A 314 -14.52 6.17 -15.61
C GLY A 314 -14.43 5.69 -17.05
N TYR A 315 -13.25 5.28 -17.52
CA TYR A 315 -13.10 4.65 -18.83
C TYR A 315 -13.63 3.22 -18.77
N THR A 316 -14.32 2.80 -19.82
CA THR A 316 -14.84 1.42 -19.96
C THR A 316 -14.24 0.79 -21.21
N GLY A 317 -13.57 -0.33 -21.03
CA GLY A 317 -13.04 -1.15 -22.13
C GLY A 317 -14.14 -1.93 -22.88
N ASP A 318 -13.74 -2.94 -23.63
CA ASP A 318 -14.63 -3.72 -24.46
C ASP A 318 -14.75 -5.17 -23.96
N LEU A 319 -15.87 -5.81 -24.26
CA LEU A 319 -16.05 -7.24 -24.02
C LEU A 319 -15.66 -8.02 -25.29
N ILE A 320 -14.67 -8.89 -25.16
CA ILE A 320 -14.18 -9.77 -26.21
C ILE A 320 -14.80 -11.15 -25.98
N VAL A 321 -15.66 -11.58 -26.91
CA VAL A 321 -16.29 -12.90 -26.87
C VAL A 321 -15.46 -13.85 -27.73
N GLU A 322 -14.79 -14.80 -27.09
CA GLU A 322 -13.94 -15.80 -27.75
C GLU A 322 -14.71 -17.11 -27.96
N VAL A 323 -14.85 -17.51 -29.20
CA VAL A 323 -15.56 -18.75 -29.58
C VAL A 323 -14.75 -19.99 -29.22
N LYS A 324 -15.39 -20.94 -28.55
CA LYS A 324 -14.87 -22.28 -28.29
C LYS A 324 -15.82 -23.33 -28.77
N TYR A 325 -15.34 -24.36 -29.44
CA TYR A 325 -16.20 -25.47 -29.87
C TYR A 325 -16.39 -26.48 -28.73
N ILE A 326 -17.64 -26.90 -28.58
CA ILE A 326 -17.97 -28.02 -27.70
C ILE A 326 -17.94 -29.30 -28.52
N VAL A 327 -17.14 -30.25 -28.07
CA VAL A 327 -17.13 -31.61 -28.61
C VAL A 327 -18.10 -32.46 -27.82
N PRO A 328 -19.15 -33.06 -28.46
CA PRO A 328 -20.12 -33.87 -27.77
C PRO A 328 -19.44 -35.10 -27.11
N LYS A 329 -19.72 -35.31 -25.83
CA LYS A 329 -19.16 -36.44 -25.06
C LYS A 329 -19.66 -37.81 -25.52
N LYS A 330 -20.81 -37.90 -26.15
CA LYS A 330 -21.40 -39.14 -26.70
C LYS A 330 -22.03 -38.85 -28.07
N MET A 331 -21.83 -39.77 -28.98
CA MET A 331 -22.41 -39.74 -30.34
C MET A 331 -23.01 -41.07 -30.68
N THR A 332 -24.19 -41.04 -31.34
CA THR A 332 -24.82 -42.24 -31.87
C THR A 332 -24.06 -42.75 -33.12
N ASN A 333 -24.22 -44.01 -33.45
CA ASN A 333 -23.58 -44.58 -34.65
C ASN A 333 -24.01 -43.86 -35.93
N LYS A 334 -25.28 -43.50 -36.04
CA LYS A 334 -25.80 -42.73 -37.16
C LYS A 334 -25.12 -41.36 -37.31
N GLN A 335 -24.91 -40.65 -36.20
CA GLN A 335 -24.20 -39.35 -36.26
C GLN A 335 -22.73 -39.52 -36.72
N LYS A 336 -22.07 -40.58 -36.25
CA LYS A 336 -20.69 -40.90 -36.70
C LYS A 336 -20.60 -41.22 -38.18
N GLU A 337 -21.60 -41.91 -38.69
CA GLU A 337 -21.68 -42.24 -40.12
C GLU A 337 -21.89 -40.97 -40.98
N LEU A 338 -22.83 -40.10 -40.59
CA LEU A 338 -23.11 -38.84 -41.29
C LEU A 338 -21.87 -37.92 -41.31
N ILE A 339 -21.10 -37.83 -40.22
CA ILE A 339 -19.85 -37.07 -40.22
C ILE A 339 -18.81 -37.69 -41.15
N LYS A 340 -18.71 -39.01 -41.19
CA LYS A 340 -17.77 -39.69 -42.13
C LYS A 340 -18.18 -39.45 -43.60
N GLU A 341 -19.46 -39.42 -43.89
CA GLU A 341 -19.95 -39.12 -45.24
C GLU A 341 -19.66 -37.67 -45.64
N PHE A 342 -19.83 -36.72 -44.71
CA PHE A 342 -19.51 -35.32 -44.95
C PHE A 342 -18.06 -35.08 -45.34
N TYR A 343 -17.09 -35.80 -44.75
CA TYR A 343 -15.68 -35.66 -45.09
C TYR A 343 -15.19 -36.56 -46.23
N LYS A 344 -16.10 -37.34 -46.89
CA LYS A 344 -15.74 -38.11 -48.08
C LYS A 344 -15.99 -37.34 -49.38
N GLN A 345 -16.58 -36.15 -49.31
CA GLN A 345 -16.70 -35.22 -50.43
C GLN A 345 -15.50 -34.30 -50.53
#